data_ebb44d1e4a29d2022e7735431f3980a0
#
_entry.id   ebb44d1e4a29d2022e7735431f3980a0
#
_cell.length_a   1.000
_cell.length_b   1.000
_cell.length_c   1.000
_cell.angle_alpha   90.00
_cell.angle_beta   90.00
_cell.angle_gamma   90.00
#
_symmetry.space_group_name_H-M   'P 1'
#
loop_
_entity.id
_entity.type
_entity.pdbx_description
1 polymer ?
#
loop_
_entity_poly.entity_id
_entity_poly.type
_entity_poly.pdbx_seq_one_letter_code
_entity_poly.pdbx_strand_id
1 'polypeptide(L)'
;MKTGTEKEVLHIKDLSYAYEKNIPVLKNLSMDAKHGESIGLIGANGVGKSTFLKLLVGLNLDYTGTLSVSNHPMNKENLNHIREHIGYVFQDSDNQLFMTTVEEDVAFGPRNYGLSEDEVERRVQEALRLVHIEDLRDKHIYKLSGGEKKLASIATILALEPDIVLMDEPSVALDPRNRRHLIHLLNEMEPMKLIASHDLDFILDTCERTVLMWQGNIVADGPTEQILSDKDLLESHGLELPLRYYYGKR
;
A
#
# COMPACT_ATOMS: atom_id res chain seq x y z
N MET A 1 5.23 13.74 25.05
CA MET A 1 5.38 14.71 23.96
C MET A 1 6.58 14.28 23.17
N LYS A 2 6.37 13.52 22.07
CA LYS A 2 7.44 13.16 21.12
C LYS A 2 7.52 14.33 20.12
N THR A 3 8.50 15.21 20.27
CA THR A 3 8.93 16.16 19.23
C THR A 3 9.81 15.40 18.24
N GLY A 4 9.24 14.45 17.50
CA GLY A 4 9.84 13.95 16.29
C GLY A 4 9.56 14.96 15.19
N THR A 5 10.60 15.56 14.61
CA THR A 5 10.50 16.29 13.35
C THR A 5 9.75 15.40 12.36
N GLU A 6 8.61 15.90 11.86
CA GLU A 6 7.79 15.24 10.84
C GLU A 6 8.63 15.03 9.58
N LYS A 7 9.35 13.91 9.50
CA LYS A 7 10.25 13.62 8.39
C LYS A 7 9.40 13.26 7.17
N GLU A 8 9.48 14.08 6.13
CA GLU A 8 8.92 13.77 4.82
C GLU A 8 9.59 12.51 4.26
N VAL A 9 8.78 11.55 3.88
CA VAL A 9 9.25 10.26 3.32
C VAL A 9 8.89 10.09 1.85
N LEU A 10 7.91 10.85 1.35
CA LEU A 10 7.50 10.84 -0.04
C LEU A 10 7.29 12.28 -0.52
N HIS A 11 7.96 12.65 -1.60
CA HIS A 11 7.79 13.95 -2.27
C HIS A 11 7.51 13.75 -3.75
N ILE A 12 6.37 14.26 -4.22
CA ILE A 12 5.90 14.14 -5.59
C ILE A 12 5.46 15.51 -6.09
N LYS A 13 6.01 15.94 -7.24
CA LYS A 13 5.67 17.22 -7.84
C LYS A 13 5.51 17.08 -9.35
N ASP A 14 4.36 17.49 -9.85
CA ASP A 14 4.01 17.55 -11.28
C ASP A 14 4.23 16.22 -12.01
N LEU A 15 4.02 15.09 -11.29
CA LEU A 15 4.25 13.74 -11.80
C LEU A 15 3.26 13.40 -12.90
N SER A 16 3.74 13.10 -14.09
CA SER A 16 2.91 12.61 -15.20
C SER A 16 3.50 11.36 -15.81
N TYR A 17 2.61 10.43 -16.22
CA TYR A 17 3.01 9.13 -16.76
C TYR A 17 2.02 8.63 -17.82
N ALA A 18 2.55 7.96 -18.85
CA ALA A 18 1.79 7.28 -19.88
C ALA A 18 2.46 5.95 -20.27
N TYR A 19 1.68 4.88 -20.43
CA TYR A 19 2.19 3.61 -20.97
C TYR A 19 2.47 3.73 -22.48
N GLU A 20 1.64 4.49 -23.18
CA GLU A 20 1.78 4.75 -24.62
C GLU A 20 1.89 6.26 -24.84
N LYS A 21 2.70 6.66 -25.83
CA LYS A 21 2.83 8.08 -26.21
C LYS A 21 1.44 8.65 -26.51
N ASN A 22 1.12 9.78 -25.87
CA ASN A 22 -0.13 10.54 -26.02
C ASN A 22 -1.37 9.97 -25.30
N ILE A 23 -1.24 8.92 -24.48
CA ILE A 23 -2.34 8.42 -23.64
C ILE A 23 -1.93 8.55 -22.18
N PRO A 24 -2.01 9.77 -21.57
CA PRO A 24 -1.57 9.97 -20.19
C PRO A 24 -2.52 9.26 -19.21
N VAL A 25 -1.95 8.46 -18.33
CA VAL A 25 -2.64 7.78 -17.23
C VAL A 25 -2.60 8.62 -15.96
N LEU A 26 -1.47 9.28 -15.69
CA LEU A 26 -1.29 10.21 -14.58
C LEU A 26 -0.94 11.59 -15.14
N LYS A 27 -1.49 12.65 -14.55
CA LYS A 27 -1.40 14.02 -15.06
C LYS A 27 -1.11 15.00 -13.94
N ASN A 28 0.12 15.50 -13.89
CA ASN A 28 0.56 16.55 -12.96
C ASN A 28 0.19 16.26 -11.48
N LEU A 29 0.38 15.02 -11.02
CA LEU A 29 0.12 14.67 -9.63
C LEU A 29 1.17 15.33 -8.72
N SER A 30 0.71 15.94 -7.64
CA SER A 30 1.58 16.50 -6.61
C SER A 30 1.02 16.13 -5.24
N MET A 31 1.85 15.53 -4.40
CA MET A 31 1.55 15.24 -3.00
C MET A 31 2.83 14.98 -2.21
N ASP A 32 2.78 15.26 -0.94
CA ASP A 32 3.83 14.90 0.03
C ASP A 32 3.24 13.96 1.08
N ALA A 33 4.07 13.07 1.62
CA ALA A 33 3.69 12.25 2.76
C ALA A 33 4.82 12.16 3.79
N LYS A 34 4.42 12.06 5.06
CA LYS A 34 5.32 12.03 6.21
C LYS A 34 5.36 10.63 6.83
N HIS A 35 6.43 10.35 7.56
CA HIS A 35 6.52 9.13 8.34
C HIS A 35 5.33 9.01 9.32
N GLY A 36 4.75 7.83 9.40
CA GLY A 36 3.60 7.54 10.26
C GLY A 36 2.23 7.93 9.69
N GLU A 37 2.16 8.68 8.57
CA GLU A 37 0.86 8.97 7.93
C GLU A 37 0.20 7.72 7.39
N SER A 38 -1.13 7.65 7.53
CA SER A 38 -1.96 6.63 6.92
C SER A 38 -2.88 7.27 5.88
N ILE A 39 -2.59 7.01 4.60
CA ILE A 39 -3.21 7.69 3.45
C ILE A 39 -4.01 6.69 2.62
N GLY A 40 -5.31 6.98 2.43
CA GLY A 40 -6.18 6.28 1.50
C GLY A 40 -6.11 6.88 0.10
N LEU A 41 -5.86 6.06 -0.91
CA LEU A 41 -5.91 6.45 -2.31
C LEU A 41 -7.19 5.88 -2.94
N ILE A 42 -8.16 6.75 -3.19
CA ILE A 42 -9.47 6.34 -3.71
C ILE A 42 -9.72 6.88 -5.12
N GLY A 43 -10.71 6.31 -5.79
CA GLY A 43 -11.11 6.68 -7.15
C GLY A 43 -11.65 5.50 -7.92
N ALA A 44 -12.36 5.75 -9.01
CA ALA A 44 -12.95 4.72 -9.86
C ALA A 44 -11.90 3.72 -10.41
N ASN A 45 -12.36 2.57 -10.88
CA ASN A 45 -11.47 1.60 -11.53
C ASN A 45 -10.84 2.21 -12.79
N GLY A 46 -9.55 1.91 -13.00
CA GLY A 46 -8.80 2.41 -14.15
C GLY A 46 -8.33 3.86 -14.08
N VAL A 47 -8.55 4.58 -12.96
CA VAL A 47 -8.15 5.98 -12.80
C VAL A 47 -6.64 6.20 -12.65
N GLY A 48 -5.86 5.11 -12.45
CA GLY A 48 -4.41 5.18 -12.34
C GLY A 48 -3.83 4.85 -10.95
N LYS A 49 -4.64 4.41 -9.95
CA LYS A 49 -4.16 4.10 -8.58
C LYS A 49 -2.99 3.12 -8.58
N SER A 50 -3.16 1.94 -9.16
CA SER A 50 -2.09 0.92 -9.22
C SER A 50 -0.89 1.37 -10.05
N THR A 51 -1.11 2.18 -11.09
CA THR A 51 -0.02 2.78 -11.89
C THR A 51 0.81 3.73 -11.02
N PHE A 52 0.14 4.55 -10.21
CA PHE A 52 0.79 5.46 -9.28
C PHE A 52 1.62 4.69 -8.25
N LEU A 53 1.04 3.67 -7.59
CA LEU A 53 1.80 2.83 -6.64
C LEU A 53 3.02 2.17 -7.28
N LYS A 54 2.91 1.68 -8.53
CA LYS A 54 4.03 1.07 -9.27
C LYS A 54 5.16 2.06 -9.58
N LEU A 55 4.86 3.33 -9.81
CA LEU A 55 5.90 4.35 -9.96
C LEU A 55 6.66 4.58 -8.65
N LEU A 56 5.97 4.53 -7.50
CA LEU A 56 6.59 4.76 -6.18
C LEU A 56 7.61 3.67 -5.81
N VAL A 57 7.51 2.47 -6.37
CA VAL A 57 8.50 1.38 -6.20
C VAL A 57 9.47 1.29 -7.37
N GLY A 58 9.41 2.24 -8.32
CA GLY A 58 10.30 2.29 -9.47
C GLY A 58 10.15 1.12 -10.44
N LEU A 59 8.93 0.57 -10.61
CA LEU A 59 8.64 -0.42 -11.65
C LEU A 59 8.60 0.21 -13.05
N ASN A 60 8.34 1.52 -13.11
CA ASN A 60 8.43 2.34 -14.30
C ASN A 60 9.19 3.62 -13.97
N LEU A 61 10.12 4.03 -14.80
CA LEU A 61 10.94 5.22 -14.60
C LEU A 61 10.76 6.29 -15.69
N ASP A 62 9.96 6.01 -16.72
CA ASP A 62 9.70 6.92 -17.84
C ASP A 62 8.54 7.89 -17.53
N TYR A 63 8.70 8.68 -16.47
CA TYR A 63 7.75 9.71 -16.05
C TYR A 63 8.35 11.11 -16.20
N THR A 64 7.50 12.14 -16.16
CA THR A 64 7.91 13.54 -16.04
C THR A 64 7.53 14.09 -14.67
N GLY A 65 8.18 15.17 -14.24
CA GLY A 65 8.02 15.73 -12.89
C GLY A 65 9.09 15.22 -11.92
N THR A 66 8.83 15.37 -10.63
CA THR A 66 9.75 14.96 -9.56
C THR A 66 9.09 13.88 -8.71
N LEU A 67 9.86 12.85 -8.38
CA LEU A 67 9.50 11.80 -7.43
C LEU A 67 10.74 11.45 -6.60
N SER A 68 10.63 11.58 -5.28
CA SER A 68 11.66 11.13 -4.35
C SER A 68 11.08 10.40 -3.15
N VAL A 69 11.83 9.43 -2.66
CA VAL A 69 11.51 8.62 -1.47
C VAL A 69 12.63 8.82 -0.46
N SER A 70 12.30 9.24 0.76
CA SER A 70 13.27 9.54 1.84
C SER A 70 14.44 10.43 1.37
N ASN A 71 14.12 11.47 0.59
CA ASN A 71 15.06 12.40 -0.07
C ASN A 71 15.95 11.78 -1.16
N HIS A 72 15.71 10.56 -1.61
CA HIS A 72 16.40 9.95 -2.73
C HIS A 72 15.53 10.06 -4.00
N PRO A 73 16.00 10.73 -5.06
CA PRO A 73 15.30 10.78 -6.35
C PRO A 73 15.06 9.37 -6.91
N MET A 74 13.85 9.15 -7.44
CA MET A 74 13.49 7.87 -8.07
C MET A 74 14.19 7.75 -9.43
N ASN A 75 15.31 7.06 -9.46
CA ASN A 75 16.11 6.78 -10.65
C ASN A 75 16.81 5.42 -10.51
N LYS A 76 17.46 4.94 -11.57
CA LYS A 76 18.13 3.63 -11.58
C LYS A 76 19.21 3.48 -10.51
N GLU A 77 19.91 4.54 -10.18
CA GLU A 77 21.03 4.53 -9.23
C GLU A 77 20.54 4.33 -7.79
N ASN A 78 19.39 4.89 -7.44
CA ASN A 78 18.83 4.84 -6.09
C ASN A 78 17.83 3.70 -5.88
N LEU A 79 17.43 2.93 -6.94
CA LEU A 79 16.38 1.92 -6.85
C LEU A 79 16.61 0.88 -5.75
N ASN A 80 17.83 0.37 -5.61
CA ASN A 80 18.13 -0.64 -4.59
C ASN A 80 17.90 -0.08 -3.20
N HIS A 81 18.44 1.10 -2.92
CA HIS A 81 18.26 1.78 -1.64
C HIS A 81 16.78 2.10 -1.36
N ILE A 82 16.04 2.62 -2.35
CA ILE A 82 14.61 2.93 -2.19
C ILE A 82 13.81 1.66 -1.87
N ARG A 83 14.09 0.54 -2.56
CA ARG A 83 13.36 -0.73 -2.38
C ARG A 83 13.66 -1.44 -1.06
N GLU A 84 14.76 -1.11 -0.39
CA GLU A 84 15.03 -1.57 0.98
C GLU A 84 14.07 -0.94 2.00
N HIS A 85 13.56 0.28 1.71
CA HIS A 85 12.74 1.07 2.63
C HIS A 85 11.26 1.10 2.27
N ILE A 86 10.87 0.54 1.12
CA ILE A 86 9.49 0.57 0.63
C ILE A 86 8.98 -0.83 0.30
N GLY A 87 7.91 -1.23 0.95
CA GLY A 87 7.21 -2.48 0.67
C GLY A 87 5.99 -2.25 -0.21
N TYR A 88 5.72 -3.17 -1.14
CA TYR A 88 4.54 -3.10 -2.00
C TYR A 88 3.76 -4.42 -1.98
N VAL A 89 2.52 -4.38 -1.53
CA VAL A 89 1.57 -5.49 -1.57
C VAL A 89 0.73 -5.37 -2.84
N PHE A 90 0.89 -6.34 -3.75
CA PHE A 90 0.15 -6.38 -5.02
C PHE A 90 -1.32 -6.72 -4.80
N GLN A 91 -2.19 -6.23 -5.69
CA GLN A 91 -3.61 -6.57 -5.70
C GLN A 91 -3.82 -8.08 -5.83
N ASP A 92 -3.12 -8.73 -6.76
CA ASP A 92 -3.12 -10.17 -6.96
C ASP A 92 -1.89 -10.80 -6.29
N SER A 93 -2.12 -11.61 -5.27
CA SER A 93 -1.08 -12.28 -4.50
C SER A 93 -0.30 -13.32 -5.33
N ASP A 94 -0.89 -13.89 -6.39
CA ASP A 94 -0.19 -14.82 -7.29
C ASP A 94 0.93 -14.13 -8.10
N ASN A 95 0.88 -12.81 -8.22
CA ASN A 95 1.96 -12.01 -8.83
C ASN A 95 3.09 -11.67 -7.84
N GLN A 96 2.94 -11.99 -6.57
CA GLN A 96 3.91 -11.69 -5.50
C GLN A 96 4.55 -12.94 -4.93
N LEU A 97 3.76 -14.00 -4.71
CA LEU A 97 4.21 -15.25 -4.13
C LEU A 97 4.74 -16.19 -5.23
N PHE A 98 6.00 -16.63 -5.12
CA PHE A 98 6.67 -17.41 -6.17
C PHE A 98 7.55 -18.55 -5.64
N MET A 99 7.74 -18.65 -4.32
CA MET A 99 8.46 -19.73 -3.69
C MET A 99 7.57 -20.97 -3.47
N THR A 100 8.13 -22.05 -2.92
CA THR A 100 7.41 -23.29 -2.71
C THR A 100 6.52 -23.23 -1.47
N THR A 101 7.02 -22.68 -0.38
CA THR A 101 6.34 -22.58 0.92
C THR A 101 6.17 -21.13 1.36
N VAL A 102 5.28 -20.91 2.34
CA VAL A 102 5.07 -19.58 2.95
C VAL A 102 6.36 -19.08 3.60
N GLU A 103 7.07 -19.93 4.35
CA GLU A 103 8.34 -19.56 4.97
C GLU A 103 9.36 -19.09 3.96
N GLU A 104 9.54 -19.84 2.85
CA GLU A 104 10.51 -19.49 1.81
C GLU A 104 10.21 -18.14 1.17
N ASP A 105 8.92 -17.82 0.91
CA ASP A 105 8.52 -16.51 0.37
C ASP A 105 8.76 -15.38 1.37
N VAL A 106 8.39 -15.57 2.63
CA VAL A 106 8.59 -14.54 3.68
C VAL A 106 10.08 -14.32 3.95
N ALA A 107 10.89 -15.38 3.92
CA ALA A 107 12.34 -15.31 4.14
C ALA A 107 13.11 -14.75 2.94
N PHE A 108 12.53 -14.76 1.75
CA PHE A 108 13.22 -14.40 0.51
C PHE A 108 13.82 -12.99 0.55
N GLY A 109 13.03 -12.00 0.94
CA GLY A 109 13.48 -10.61 1.03
C GLY A 109 14.63 -10.44 2.02
N PRO A 110 14.46 -10.81 3.30
CA PRO A 110 15.52 -10.76 4.31
C PRO A 110 16.81 -11.46 3.90
N ARG A 111 16.74 -12.67 3.31
CA ARG A 111 17.92 -13.38 2.79
C ARG A 111 18.58 -12.64 1.63
N ASN A 112 17.79 -12.08 0.71
CA ASN A 112 18.30 -11.34 -0.45
C ASN A 112 19.03 -10.05 -0.04
N TYR A 113 18.65 -9.45 1.08
CA TYR A 113 19.37 -8.31 1.68
C TYR A 113 20.55 -8.72 2.56
N GLY A 114 20.89 -10.02 2.61
CA GLY A 114 22.10 -10.52 3.27
C GLY A 114 22.04 -10.55 4.80
N LEU A 115 20.83 -10.62 5.38
CA LEU A 115 20.67 -10.79 6.82
C LEU A 115 21.18 -12.17 7.27
N SER A 116 21.62 -12.28 8.53
CA SER A 116 21.97 -13.58 9.13
C SER A 116 20.74 -14.49 9.23
N GLU A 117 20.94 -15.82 9.18
CA GLU A 117 19.81 -16.76 9.28
C GLU A 117 19.06 -16.62 10.62
N ASP A 118 19.72 -16.26 11.72
CA ASP A 118 19.05 -15.98 13.01
C ASP A 118 18.11 -14.77 12.91
N GLU A 119 18.53 -13.72 12.20
CA GLU A 119 17.71 -12.53 11.98
C GLU A 119 16.59 -12.80 10.96
N VAL A 120 16.86 -13.59 9.92
CA VAL A 120 15.81 -14.05 8.97
C VAL A 120 14.73 -14.82 9.72
N GLU A 121 15.12 -15.80 10.55
CA GLU A 121 14.18 -16.59 11.34
C GLU A 121 13.32 -15.72 12.26
N ARG A 122 13.95 -14.77 12.97
CA ARG A 122 13.24 -13.80 13.82
C ARG A 122 12.18 -13.02 13.02
N ARG A 123 12.56 -12.48 11.87
CA ARG A 123 11.68 -11.66 11.03
C ARG A 123 10.55 -12.48 10.42
N VAL A 124 10.84 -13.69 9.97
CA VAL A 124 9.81 -14.63 9.46
C VAL A 124 8.78 -14.93 10.55
N GLN A 125 9.21 -15.31 11.74
CA GLN A 125 8.30 -15.61 12.86
C GLN A 125 7.45 -14.41 13.22
N GLU A 126 8.04 -13.23 13.34
CA GLU A 126 7.33 -12.01 13.69
C GLU A 126 6.33 -11.61 12.59
N ALA A 127 6.72 -11.66 11.32
CA ALA A 127 5.83 -11.34 10.21
C ALA A 127 4.62 -12.27 10.13
N LEU A 128 4.82 -13.60 10.29
CA LEU A 128 3.74 -14.58 10.31
C LEU A 128 2.80 -14.37 11.51
N ARG A 129 3.36 -14.06 12.68
CA ARG A 129 2.61 -13.74 13.89
C ARG A 129 1.73 -12.50 13.72
N LEU A 130 2.27 -11.43 13.12
CA LEU A 130 1.55 -10.19 12.86
C LEU A 130 0.32 -10.37 11.98
N VAL A 131 0.36 -11.30 11.03
CA VAL A 131 -0.78 -11.60 10.14
C VAL A 131 -1.56 -12.85 10.57
N HIS A 132 -1.23 -13.47 11.71
CA HIS A 132 -1.90 -14.65 12.29
C HIS A 132 -1.96 -15.87 11.35
N ILE A 133 -0.83 -16.22 10.72
CA ILE A 133 -0.70 -17.39 9.84
C ILE A 133 0.51 -18.27 10.20
N GLU A 134 0.90 -18.32 11.47
CA GLU A 134 2.05 -19.11 11.93
C GLU A 134 1.88 -20.60 11.61
N ASP A 135 0.66 -21.09 11.65
CA ASP A 135 0.27 -22.47 11.32
C ASP A 135 0.39 -22.79 9.82
N LEU A 136 0.54 -21.78 8.97
CA LEU A 136 0.72 -21.94 7.53
C LEU A 136 2.19 -21.91 7.10
N ARG A 137 3.14 -21.75 8.01
CA ARG A 137 4.55 -21.56 7.72
C ARG A 137 5.11 -22.55 6.69
N ASP A 138 4.87 -23.83 6.90
CA ASP A 138 5.39 -24.93 6.05
C ASP A 138 4.44 -25.29 4.91
N LYS A 139 3.31 -24.60 4.78
CA LYS A 139 2.30 -24.90 3.77
C LYS A 139 2.77 -24.43 2.39
N HIS A 140 2.54 -25.29 1.39
CA HIS A 140 2.83 -24.92 0.00
C HIS A 140 1.88 -23.82 -0.48
N ILE A 141 2.42 -22.83 -1.21
CA ILE A 141 1.68 -21.66 -1.71
C ILE A 141 0.46 -22.06 -2.55
N TYR A 142 0.59 -23.09 -3.41
CA TYR A 142 -0.52 -23.55 -4.25
C TYR A 142 -1.68 -24.19 -3.48
N LYS A 143 -1.50 -24.51 -2.18
CA LYS A 143 -2.55 -25.05 -1.29
C LYS A 143 -3.27 -23.98 -0.48
N LEU A 144 -2.83 -22.73 -0.57
CA LEU A 144 -3.42 -21.62 0.15
C LEU A 144 -4.74 -21.18 -0.52
N SER A 145 -5.71 -20.81 0.29
CA SER A 145 -6.89 -20.04 -0.16
C SER A 145 -6.47 -18.62 -0.58
N GLY A 146 -7.33 -17.89 -1.30
CA GLY A 146 -7.05 -16.52 -1.71
C GLY A 146 -6.77 -15.58 -0.53
N GLY A 147 -7.51 -15.73 0.58
CA GLY A 147 -7.28 -14.97 1.80
C GLY A 147 -5.95 -15.31 2.49
N GLU A 148 -5.60 -16.59 2.58
CA GLU A 148 -4.30 -17.05 3.12
C GLU A 148 -3.15 -16.52 2.26
N LYS A 149 -3.26 -16.54 0.91
CA LYS A 149 -2.27 -15.95 0.00
C LYS A 149 -2.12 -14.44 0.22
N LYS A 150 -3.23 -13.72 0.44
CA LYS A 150 -3.19 -12.28 0.73
C LYS A 150 -2.44 -12.00 2.04
N LEU A 151 -2.71 -12.75 3.10
CA LEU A 151 -1.99 -12.60 4.37
C LEU A 151 -0.50 -12.98 4.23
N ALA A 152 -0.19 -14.06 3.51
CA ALA A 152 1.20 -14.43 3.21
C ALA A 152 1.92 -13.33 2.42
N SER A 153 1.29 -12.73 1.40
CA SER A 153 1.87 -11.61 0.64
C SER A 153 2.11 -10.36 1.51
N ILE A 154 1.26 -10.10 2.50
CA ILE A 154 1.50 -9.02 3.47
C ILE A 154 2.70 -9.39 4.37
N ALA A 155 2.80 -10.65 4.84
CA ALA A 155 3.91 -11.10 5.66
C ALA A 155 5.27 -10.96 4.94
N THR A 156 5.36 -11.22 3.62
CA THR A 156 6.61 -11.02 2.86
C THR A 156 7.13 -9.59 2.93
N ILE A 157 6.22 -8.62 2.99
CA ILE A 157 6.58 -7.19 3.08
C ILE A 157 6.91 -6.81 4.52
N LEU A 158 6.15 -7.29 5.50
CA LEU A 158 6.42 -7.00 6.92
C LEU A 158 7.78 -7.54 7.38
N ALA A 159 8.23 -8.67 6.86
CA ALA A 159 9.55 -9.25 7.16
C ALA A 159 10.72 -8.35 6.72
N LEU A 160 10.49 -7.39 5.83
CA LEU A 160 11.50 -6.40 5.42
C LEU A 160 11.62 -5.23 6.40
N GLU A 161 10.64 -5.04 7.29
CA GLU A 161 10.53 -3.89 8.22
C GLU A 161 10.66 -2.54 7.48
N PRO A 162 9.83 -2.28 6.45
CA PRO A 162 9.96 -1.10 5.62
C PRO A 162 9.51 0.18 6.33
N ASP A 163 10.05 1.34 5.92
CA ASP A 163 9.60 2.68 6.39
C ASP A 163 8.30 3.12 5.73
N ILE A 164 8.01 2.59 4.54
CA ILE A 164 6.83 2.89 3.72
C ILE A 164 6.17 1.59 3.26
N VAL A 165 4.87 1.48 3.45
CA VAL A 165 4.07 0.35 2.98
C VAL A 165 3.02 0.83 1.99
N LEU A 166 3.12 0.35 0.76
CA LEU A 166 2.14 0.57 -0.30
C LEU A 166 1.27 -0.68 -0.43
N MET A 167 -0.04 -0.51 -0.46
CA MET A 167 -0.96 -1.63 -0.61
C MET A 167 -1.98 -1.37 -1.72
N ASP A 168 -2.10 -2.31 -2.64
CA ASP A 168 -3.08 -2.27 -3.71
C ASP A 168 -4.20 -3.27 -3.39
N GLU A 169 -5.39 -2.77 -3.05
CA GLU A 169 -6.58 -3.53 -2.68
C GLU A 169 -6.34 -4.63 -1.62
N PRO A 170 -5.78 -4.29 -0.43
CA PRO A 170 -5.34 -5.30 0.54
C PRO A 170 -6.48 -6.07 1.20
N SER A 171 -7.71 -5.53 1.23
CA SER A 171 -8.89 -6.18 1.83
C SER A 171 -9.57 -7.19 0.90
N VAL A 172 -9.24 -7.20 -0.40
CA VAL A 172 -9.81 -8.13 -1.38
C VAL A 172 -9.43 -9.57 -1.03
N ALA A 173 -10.39 -10.48 -1.17
CA ALA A 173 -10.30 -11.91 -0.84
C ALA A 173 -10.22 -12.26 0.65
N LEU A 174 -10.21 -11.28 1.56
CA LEU A 174 -10.26 -11.53 3.00
C LEU A 174 -11.70 -11.76 3.47
N ASP A 175 -11.89 -12.77 4.33
CA ASP A 175 -13.11 -12.93 5.09
C ASP A 175 -13.26 -11.82 6.16
N PRO A 176 -14.44 -11.63 6.77
CA PRO A 176 -14.67 -10.56 7.74
C PRO A 176 -13.76 -10.59 8.96
N ARG A 177 -13.29 -11.78 9.41
CA ARG A 177 -12.37 -11.92 10.54
C ARG A 177 -10.97 -11.43 10.18
N ASN A 178 -10.44 -11.92 9.05
CA ASN A 178 -9.12 -11.54 8.55
C ASN A 178 -9.09 -10.06 8.14
N ARG A 179 -10.18 -9.54 7.51
CA ARG A 179 -10.32 -8.10 7.23
C ARG A 179 -10.22 -7.26 8.51
N ARG A 180 -10.93 -7.63 9.57
CA ARG A 180 -10.87 -6.91 10.86
C ARG A 180 -9.49 -6.97 11.47
N HIS A 181 -8.84 -8.14 11.41
CA HIS A 181 -7.47 -8.28 11.89
C HIS A 181 -6.49 -7.38 11.12
N LEU A 182 -6.61 -7.33 9.79
CA LEU A 182 -5.79 -6.43 8.97
C LEU A 182 -6.00 -4.95 9.34
N ILE A 183 -7.24 -4.53 9.62
CA ILE A 183 -7.54 -3.16 10.09
C ILE A 183 -6.79 -2.88 11.40
N HIS A 184 -6.82 -3.77 12.39
CA HIS A 184 -6.10 -3.59 13.65
C HIS A 184 -4.59 -3.50 13.41
N LEU A 185 -4.03 -4.43 12.62
CA LEU A 185 -2.61 -4.42 12.26
C LEU A 185 -2.20 -3.07 11.63
N LEU A 186 -2.95 -2.60 10.63
CA LEU A 186 -2.65 -1.33 9.94
C LEU A 186 -2.71 -0.13 10.88
N ASN A 187 -3.63 -0.12 11.84
CA ASN A 187 -3.77 0.97 12.81
C ASN A 187 -2.65 0.99 13.86
N GLU A 188 -2.03 -0.15 14.13
CA GLU A 188 -0.91 -0.27 15.07
C GLU A 188 0.47 -0.06 14.41
N MET A 189 0.56 -0.17 13.09
CA MET A 189 1.81 0.00 12.35
C MET A 189 2.32 1.43 12.37
N GLU A 190 3.61 1.60 12.69
CA GLU A 190 4.30 2.90 12.68
C GLU A 190 4.73 3.41 11.27
N PRO A 191 5.08 2.57 10.27
CA PRO A 191 5.45 3.04 8.93
C PRO A 191 4.39 3.92 8.27
N MET A 192 4.81 4.78 7.34
CA MET A 192 3.90 5.47 6.43
C MET A 192 3.15 4.42 5.59
N LYS A 193 1.83 4.57 5.47
CA LYS A 193 0.98 3.68 4.68
C LYS A 193 0.25 4.44 3.58
N LEU A 194 0.31 3.92 2.34
CA LEU A 194 -0.52 4.39 1.24
C LEU A 194 -1.34 3.21 0.70
N ILE A 195 -2.65 3.26 0.93
CA ILE A 195 -3.58 2.16 0.67
C ILE A 195 -4.53 2.55 -0.45
N ALA A 196 -4.36 1.95 -1.62
CA ALA A 196 -5.33 2.06 -2.71
C ALA A 196 -6.47 1.08 -2.48
N SER A 197 -7.70 1.57 -2.41
CA SER A 197 -8.88 0.71 -2.28
C SER A 197 -10.15 1.35 -2.86
N HIS A 198 -11.06 0.51 -3.31
CA HIS A 198 -12.45 0.86 -3.63
C HIS A 198 -13.40 0.59 -2.45
N ASP A 199 -12.95 -0.11 -1.39
CA ASP A 199 -13.69 -0.30 -0.14
C ASP A 199 -13.53 0.95 0.75
N LEU A 200 -14.46 1.90 0.62
CA LEU A 200 -14.40 3.17 1.34
C LEU A 200 -14.61 3.01 2.86
N ASP A 201 -15.33 1.98 3.30
CA ASP A 201 -15.42 1.65 4.73
C ASP A 201 -14.09 1.14 5.29
N PHE A 202 -13.30 0.42 4.47
CA PHE A 202 -11.94 0.01 4.85
C PHE A 202 -11.01 1.21 4.97
N ILE A 203 -11.10 2.17 4.05
CA ILE A 203 -10.32 3.42 4.11
C ILE A 203 -10.70 4.24 5.35
N LEU A 204 -12.00 4.36 5.68
CA LEU A 204 -12.46 5.01 6.92
C LEU A 204 -11.90 4.37 8.20
N ASP A 205 -11.73 3.03 8.19
CA ASP A 205 -11.23 2.29 9.34
C ASP A 205 -9.70 2.34 9.50
N THR A 206 -8.94 2.69 8.42
CA THR A 206 -7.49 2.52 8.38
C THR A 206 -6.69 3.77 8.03
N CYS A 207 -7.32 4.82 7.50
CA CYS A 207 -6.62 5.98 6.98
C CYS A 207 -7.11 7.28 7.62
N GLU A 208 -6.20 8.16 8.01
CA GLU A 208 -6.50 9.48 8.55
C GLU A 208 -6.65 10.55 7.47
N ARG A 209 -5.95 10.37 6.36
CA ARG A 209 -5.95 11.25 5.18
C ARG A 209 -6.39 10.46 3.95
N THR A 210 -7.13 11.09 3.06
CA THR A 210 -7.60 10.48 1.81
C THR A 210 -7.28 11.37 0.63
N VAL A 211 -6.76 10.76 -0.43
CA VAL A 211 -6.49 11.36 -1.73
C VAL A 211 -7.46 10.78 -2.74
N LEU A 212 -8.29 11.63 -3.35
CA LEU A 212 -9.23 11.24 -4.39
C LEU A 212 -8.62 11.49 -5.77
N MET A 213 -8.50 10.41 -6.55
CA MET A 213 -8.04 10.47 -7.94
C MET A 213 -9.21 10.42 -8.92
N TRP A 214 -9.16 11.30 -9.94
CA TRP A 214 -10.10 11.32 -11.04
C TRP A 214 -9.40 11.64 -12.36
N GLN A 215 -9.63 10.82 -13.39
CA GLN A 215 -9.05 10.99 -14.74
C GLN A 215 -7.53 11.29 -14.76
N GLY A 216 -6.81 10.62 -13.87
CA GLY A 216 -5.36 10.74 -13.75
C GLY A 216 -4.86 11.95 -12.95
N ASN A 217 -5.75 12.71 -12.30
CA ASN A 217 -5.41 13.85 -11.44
C ASN A 217 -5.80 13.57 -9.99
N ILE A 218 -5.18 14.28 -9.04
CA ILE A 218 -5.67 14.41 -7.67
C ILE A 218 -6.70 15.55 -7.68
N VAL A 219 -7.93 15.27 -7.25
CA VAL A 219 -9.03 16.25 -7.21
C VAL A 219 -9.42 16.65 -5.80
N ALA A 220 -9.09 15.84 -4.81
CA ALA A 220 -9.21 16.18 -3.40
C ALA A 220 -8.11 15.49 -2.59
N ASP A 221 -7.64 16.13 -1.53
CA ASP A 221 -6.64 15.66 -0.59
C ASP A 221 -6.92 16.28 0.80
N GLY A 222 -7.18 15.46 1.81
CA GLY A 222 -7.53 15.96 3.13
C GLY A 222 -7.95 14.88 4.11
N PRO A 223 -8.52 15.27 5.26
CA PRO A 223 -8.98 14.32 6.28
C PRO A 223 -10.00 13.32 5.72
N THR A 224 -9.82 12.05 6.01
CA THR A 224 -10.64 10.95 5.47
C THR A 224 -12.13 11.14 5.73
N GLU A 225 -12.51 11.49 6.96
CA GLU A 225 -13.93 11.71 7.31
C GLU A 225 -14.56 12.84 6.49
N GLN A 226 -13.80 13.92 6.25
CA GLN A 226 -14.29 15.06 5.46
C GLN A 226 -14.54 14.66 4.00
N ILE A 227 -13.58 13.99 3.36
CA ILE A 227 -13.69 13.58 1.95
C ILE A 227 -14.78 12.52 1.79
N LEU A 228 -14.80 11.49 2.65
CA LEU A 228 -15.72 10.37 2.51
C LEU A 228 -17.16 10.67 2.99
N SER A 229 -17.41 11.78 3.68
CA SER A 229 -18.75 12.25 4.01
C SER A 229 -19.33 13.22 2.97
N ASP A 230 -18.51 13.73 2.06
CA ASP A 230 -18.95 14.64 1.00
C ASP A 230 -19.58 13.87 -0.17
N LYS A 231 -20.91 13.74 -0.12
CA LYS A 231 -21.68 12.99 -1.11
C LYS A 231 -21.52 13.57 -2.52
N ASP A 232 -21.61 14.90 -2.65
CA ASP A 232 -21.56 15.57 -3.96
C ASP A 232 -20.17 15.41 -4.60
N LEU A 233 -19.12 15.49 -3.79
CA LEU A 233 -17.76 15.23 -4.23
C LEU A 233 -17.61 13.80 -4.73
N LEU A 234 -18.04 12.79 -3.98
CA LEU A 234 -17.90 11.39 -4.36
C LEU A 234 -18.72 11.04 -5.61
N GLU A 235 -20.01 11.40 -5.65
CA GLU A 235 -20.89 11.08 -6.77
C GLU A 235 -20.45 11.76 -8.08
N SER A 236 -19.98 13.02 -8.02
CA SER A 236 -19.44 13.71 -9.20
C SER A 236 -18.18 13.09 -9.77
N HIS A 237 -17.47 12.25 -8.98
CA HIS A 237 -16.27 11.52 -9.38
C HIS A 237 -16.49 10.00 -9.49
N GLY A 238 -17.76 9.57 -9.64
CA GLY A 238 -18.12 8.17 -9.91
C GLY A 238 -17.95 7.22 -8.74
N LEU A 239 -17.98 7.74 -7.51
CA LEU A 239 -17.98 6.97 -6.28
C LEU A 239 -19.30 7.14 -5.52
N GLU A 240 -19.62 6.20 -4.64
CA GLU A 240 -20.75 6.30 -3.72
C GLU A 240 -20.25 6.57 -2.30
N LEU A 241 -21.14 7.00 -1.40
CA LEU A 241 -20.82 7.12 0.02
C LEU A 241 -20.44 5.75 0.61
N PRO A 242 -19.54 5.70 1.62
CA PRO A 242 -19.34 4.50 2.44
C PRO A 242 -20.66 3.94 2.97
N LEU A 243 -20.79 2.62 3.02
CA LEU A 243 -22.02 1.95 3.51
C LEU A 243 -22.40 2.38 4.93
N ARG A 244 -21.41 2.68 5.77
CA ARG A 244 -21.58 3.19 7.13
C ARG A 244 -22.44 4.46 7.17
N TYR A 245 -22.33 5.36 6.21
CA TYR A 245 -23.11 6.60 6.16
C TYR A 245 -24.55 6.39 5.69
N TYR A 246 -24.84 5.30 4.97
CA TYR A 246 -26.22 4.94 4.61
C TYR A 246 -26.96 4.26 5.77
N TYR A 247 -26.29 3.43 6.54
CA TYR A 247 -26.94 2.59 7.57
C TYR A 247 -26.69 3.04 9.02
N GLY A 248 -25.75 3.96 9.25
CA GLY A 248 -25.35 4.42 10.58
C GLY A 248 -26.26 5.47 11.23
N LYS A 249 -27.38 5.84 10.62
CA LYS A 249 -28.41 6.77 11.15
C LYS A 249 -29.65 6.01 11.65
N ARG A 250 -29.46 4.86 12.30
CA ARG A 250 -30.54 4.20 13.04
C ARG A 250 -30.28 4.25 14.55
#